data_bf3fe201de2f35e0f85d6566d9a82f5f
#
_entry.id   bf3fe201de2f35e0f85d6566d9a82f5f
#
_cell.length_a   1.000
_cell.length_b   1.000
_cell.length_c   1.000
_cell.angle_alpha   90.00
_cell.angle_beta   90.00
_cell.angle_gamma   90.00
#
_symmetry.space_group_name_H-M   'P 1'
#
loop_
_entity.id
_entity.type
_entity.pdbx_description
1 polymer ?
#
loop_
_entity_poly.entity_id
_entity_poly.type
_entity_poly.pdbx_seq_one_letter_code
_entity_poly.pdbx_strand_id
1 'polypeptide(L)'
;MTDLYGSLFRSVLYPTWEAGIRRRPTFRHLQQLERTQWCSFDELQTWQEGELQKLLEHAWQRVPHHRERLQRAGLGPGDLRHLDELRKVPLLTRDEATLAFEARKSSEPPLADIDKSTSGTTGQPLVFAYDRGSEYWRQAVKLRGYGWAGYQPGDRSLHFWGSPPLAPPPLLKRAKISLDHLVRRERFVDCTDRSEEALDRVVQLIRKQRPKVLLCYAQAGAELARHVNRTGARDWPDIPIIAAAEKLFENDRAAMVSAFGPAVFETYGNREVMLIAAECEAHQGLHLSMENLIVELVVREGDSERPARPGELGEVVVTDLHNYGAPFIRYLTGDLAVQHTDQRCACGRWLTRLHAVEGRTTDTLRDGQGRLISGLFFNVLFASLADKVQQFQVVQRKDRAIDLRLVPTAAFDDGLLERLREHCRAQIPGVELRTELVSELAPDPGGKLRVVVVES
;
A
#
# COMPACT_ATOMS: atom_id res chain seq x y z
N MET A 1 -10.99 31.47 6.73
CA MET A 1 -9.84 32.28 6.27
C MET A 1 -9.18 31.57 5.12
N THR A 2 -9.06 32.21 3.97
CA THR A 2 -8.37 31.69 2.77
C THR A 2 -6.89 31.47 3.10
N ASP A 3 -6.38 30.26 2.83
CA ASP A 3 -4.96 29.93 3.02
C ASP A 3 -4.12 30.54 1.89
N LEU A 4 -3.81 31.83 2.04
CA LEU A 4 -3.03 32.61 1.07
C LEU A 4 -1.68 31.97 0.74
N TYR A 5 -0.98 31.43 1.75
CA TYR A 5 0.30 30.75 1.53
C TYR A 5 0.12 29.48 0.69
N GLY A 6 -0.85 28.62 1.03
CA GLY A 6 -1.13 27.40 0.27
C GLY A 6 -1.49 27.71 -1.19
N SER A 7 -2.27 28.79 -1.42
CA SER A 7 -2.60 29.23 -2.78
C SER A 7 -1.36 29.74 -3.53
N LEU A 8 -0.54 30.60 -2.90
CA LEU A 8 0.72 31.08 -3.49
C LEU A 8 1.70 29.91 -3.75
N PHE A 9 1.80 28.98 -2.80
CA PHE A 9 2.67 27.82 -2.94
C PHE A 9 2.27 26.99 -4.17
N ARG A 10 1.00 26.64 -4.32
CA ARG A 10 0.49 25.82 -5.44
C ARG A 10 0.58 26.51 -6.79
N SER A 11 0.24 27.81 -6.82
CA SER A 11 0.12 28.53 -8.11
C SER A 11 1.46 29.06 -8.62
N VAL A 12 2.42 29.32 -7.73
CA VAL A 12 3.67 29.99 -8.10
C VAL A 12 4.91 29.27 -7.58
N LEU A 13 5.06 29.09 -6.26
CA LEU A 13 6.33 28.65 -5.69
C LEU A 13 6.68 27.23 -6.10
N TYR A 14 5.75 26.30 -5.97
CA TYR A 14 5.98 24.90 -6.25
C TYR A 14 6.13 24.61 -7.75
N PRO A 15 5.28 25.14 -8.65
CA PRO A 15 5.50 25.02 -10.09
C PRO A 15 6.80 25.63 -10.56
N THR A 16 7.15 26.83 -10.09
CA THR A 16 8.42 27.49 -10.45
C THR A 16 9.62 26.66 -9.97
N TRP A 17 9.56 26.12 -8.77
CA TRP A 17 10.62 25.27 -8.25
C TRP A 17 10.74 23.95 -9.01
N GLU A 18 9.63 23.20 -9.15
CA GLU A 18 9.65 21.88 -9.78
C GLU A 18 9.88 21.96 -11.28
N ALA A 19 9.08 22.75 -12.00
CA ALA A 19 9.15 22.81 -13.48
C ALA A 19 10.22 23.79 -13.97
N GLY A 20 10.37 24.97 -13.32
CA GLY A 20 11.30 26.01 -13.75
C GLY A 20 12.75 25.71 -13.34
N ILE A 21 13.01 25.55 -12.03
CA ILE A 21 14.38 25.42 -11.49
C ILE A 21 14.86 23.97 -11.57
N ARG A 22 14.05 23.02 -11.11
CA ARG A 22 14.43 21.59 -11.09
C ARG A 22 14.18 20.87 -12.40
N ARG A 23 13.42 21.47 -13.32
CA ARG A 23 13.03 20.91 -14.63
C ARG A 23 12.40 19.52 -14.53
N ARG A 24 11.56 19.31 -13.49
CA ARG A 24 10.88 18.04 -13.22
C ARG A 24 9.47 18.08 -13.84
N PRO A 25 9.07 17.10 -14.63
CA PRO A 25 7.78 17.08 -15.29
C PRO A 25 6.61 16.63 -14.40
N THR A 26 6.80 16.49 -13.08
CA THR A 26 5.78 16.00 -12.13
C THR A 26 4.43 16.69 -12.29
N PHE A 27 4.43 18.04 -12.45
CA PHE A 27 3.18 18.77 -12.66
C PHE A 27 2.52 18.48 -14.00
N ARG A 28 3.32 18.31 -15.05
CA ARG A 28 2.80 17.94 -16.36
C ARG A 28 2.11 16.57 -16.30
N HIS A 29 2.73 15.61 -15.61
CA HIS A 29 2.13 14.30 -15.38
C HIS A 29 0.88 14.42 -14.51
N LEU A 30 0.89 15.22 -13.45
CA LEU A 30 -0.28 15.44 -12.61
C LEU A 30 -1.44 16.03 -13.40
N GLN A 31 -1.22 17.07 -14.20
CA GLN A 31 -2.25 17.64 -15.07
C GLN A 31 -2.79 16.64 -16.09
N GLN A 32 -1.94 15.77 -16.61
CA GLN A 32 -2.34 14.67 -17.47
C GLN A 32 -3.25 13.70 -16.72
N LEU A 33 -2.83 13.21 -15.53
CA LEU A 33 -3.59 12.31 -14.68
C LEU A 33 -4.96 12.90 -14.26
N GLU A 34 -5.03 14.20 -13.98
CA GLU A 34 -6.27 14.91 -13.65
C GLU A 34 -7.26 14.97 -14.83
N ARG A 35 -6.77 14.89 -16.06
CA ARG A 35 -7.60 14.80 -17.27
C ARG A 35 -7.99 13.36 -17.57
N THR A 36 -7.01 12.46 -17.61
CA THR A 36 -7.21 11.06 -18.02
C THR A 36 -8.05 10.26 -17.04
N GLN A 37 -8.11 10.64 -15.75
CA GLN A 37 -8.99 9.99 -14.78
C GLN A 37 -10.48 10.01 -15.17
N TRP A 38 -10.88 10.86 -16.12
CA TRP A 38 -12.26 10.99 -16.62
C TRP A 38 -12.47 10.34 -18.00
N CYS A 39 -11.41 9.80 -18.60
CA CYS A 39 -11.49 9.04 -19.83
C CYS A 39 -12.30 7.76 -19.64
N SER A 40 -12.87 7.25 -20.71
CA SER A 40 -13.53 5.95 -20.73
C SER A 40 -12.53 4.81 -20.41
N PHE A 41 -13.06 3.67 -20.04
CA PHE A 41 -12.23 2.49 -19.78
C PHE A 41 -11.42 2.09 -21.03
N ASP A 42 -12.03 2.14 -22.21
CA ASP A 42 -11.36 1.76 -23.47
C ASP A 42 -10.21 2.73 -23.82
N GLU A 43 -10.39 4.05 -23.56
CA GLU A 43 -9.31 5.02 -23.74
C GLU A 43 -8.15 4.79 -22.80
N LEU A 44 -8.44 4.45 -21.53
CA LEU A 44 -7.42 4.11 -20.52
C LEU A 44 -6.70 2.80 -20.88
N GLN A 45 -7.42 1.80 -21.37
CA GLN A 45 -6.84 0.56 -21.85
C GLN A 45 -5.92 0.79 -23.04
N THR A 46 -6.38 1.56 -24.03
CA THR A 46 -5.55 1.96 -25.20
C THR A 46 -4.29 2.69 -24.76
N TRP A 47 -4.40 3.57 -23.75
CA TRP A 47 -3.23 4.22 -23.14
C TRP A 47 -2.25 3.19 -22.58
N GLN A 48 -2.73 2.26 -21.75
CA GLN A 48 -1.89 1.20 -21.13
C GLN A 48 -1.20 0.35 -22.20
N GLU A 49 -1.91 -0.05 -23.25
CA GLU A 49 -1.35 -0.83 -24.35
C GLU A 49 -0.22 -0.07 -25.08
N GLY A 50 -0.42 1.21 -25.32
CA GLY A 50 0.60 2.07 -25.94
C GLY A 50 1.86 2.24 -25.09
N GLU A 51 1.73 2.42 -23.77
CA GLU A 51 2.87 2.53 -22.86
C GLU A 51 3.53 1.16 -22.64
N LEU A 52 2.75 0.07 -22.61
CA LEU A 52 3.27 -1.30 -22.53
C LEU A 52 4.17 -1.64 -23.71
N GLN A 53 3.78 -1.29 -24.93
CA GLN A 53 4.60 -1.53 -26.13
C GLN A 53 5.97 -0.84 -26.02
N LYS A 54 6.00 0.42 -25.56
CA LYS A 54 7.24 1.16 -25.36
C LYS A 54 8.13 0.50 -24.30
N LEU A 55 7.52 0.06 -23.21
CA LEU A 55 8.23 -0.64 -22.12
C LEU A 55 8.82 -1.98 -22.58
N LEU A 56 8.02 -2.79 -23.31
CA LEU A 56 8.47 -4.10 -23.80
C LEU A 56 9.59 -3.97 -24.84
N GLU A 57 9.50 -3.01 -25.75
CA GLU A 57 10.56 -2.76 -26.71
C GLU A 57 11.85 -2.32 -26.02
N HIS A 58 11.76 -1.40 -25.04
CA HIS A 58 12.91 -1.01 -24.23
C HIS A 58 13.49 -2.19 -23.46
N ALA A 59 12.65 -2.98 -22.80
CA ALA A 59 13.06 -4.14 -22.02
C ALA A 59 13.77 -5.19 -22.89
N TRP A 60 13.25 -5.43 -24.10
CA TRP A 60 13.88 -6.31 -25.07
C TRP A 60 15.27 -5.82 -25.51
N GLN A 61 15.38 -4.54 -25.81
CA GLN A 61 16.63 -3.98 -26.32
C GLN A 61 17.69 -3.76 -25.26
N ARG A 62 17.29 -3.35 -24.04
CA ARG A 62 18.17 -2.76 -23.04
C ARG A 62 18.26 -3.50 -21.72
N VAL A 63 17.38 -4.47 -21.43
CA VAL A 63 17.33 -5.17 -20.14
C VAL A 63 17.57 -6.67 -20.36
N PRO A 64 18.79 -7.17 -20.14
CA PRO A 64 19.16 -8.56 -20.45
C PRO A 64 18.21 -9.59 -19.84
N HIS A 65 17.87 -9.44 -18.55
CA HIS A 65 17.01 -10.37 -17.85
C HIS A 65 15.61 -10.47 -18.50
N HIS A 66 14.98 -9.35 -18.86
CA HIS A 66 13.67 -9.36 -19.48
C HIS A 66 13.70 -9.91 -20.92
N ARG A 67 14.78 -9.63 -21.66
CA ARG A 67 14.98 -10.25 -22.97
C ARG A 67 15.00 -11.78 -22.87
N GLU A 68 15.79 -12.31 -21.94
CA GLU A 68 15.88 -13.76 -21.73
C GLU A 68 14.54 -14.36 -21.28
N ARG A 69 13.79 -13.68 -20.40
CA ARG A 69 12.46 -14.14 -19.98
C ARG A 69 11.49 -14.24 -21.16
N LEU A 70 11.44 -13.21 -22.01
CA LEU A 70 10.60 -13.19 -23.20
C LEU A 70 11.01 -14.28 -24.19
N GLN A 71 12.31 -14.44 -24.47
CA GLN A 71 12.85 -15.47 -25.35
C GLN A 71 12.52 -16.90 -24.88
N ARG A 72 12.66 -17.18 -23.57
CA ARG A 72 12.28 -18.49 -23.00
C ARG A 72 10.78 -18.78 -23.14
N ALA A 73 9.95 -17.74 -23.13
CA ALA A 73 8.50 -17.86 -23.39
C ALA A 73 8.15 -17.90 -24.89
N GLY A 74 9.13 -17.86 -25.79
CA GLY A 74 8.90 -17.82 -27.24
C GLY A 74 8.28 -16.50 -27.72
N LEU A 75 8.48 -15.39 -26.99
CA LEU A 75 7.86 -14.11 -27.25
C LEU A 75 8.89 -13.07 -27.71
N GLY A 76 8.48 -12.22 -28.63
CA GLY A 76 9.15 -10.97 -28.97
C GLY A 76 8.33 -9.76 -28.54
N PRO A 77 8.89 -8.54 -28.56
CA PRO A 77 8.18 -7.33 -28.11
C PRO A 77 6.92 -7.01 -28.94
N GLY A 78 6.86 -7.46 -30.19
CA GLY A 78 5.71 -7.26 -31.08
C GLY A 78 4.57 -8.27 -30.93
N ASP A 79 4.77 -9.31 -30.11
CA ASP A 79 3.78 -10.40 -29.92
C ASP A 79 2.77 -10.09 -28.79
N LEU A 80 2.93 -8.99 -28.09
CA LEU A 80 2.13 -8.58 -26.94
C LEU A 80 1.49 -7.22 -27.20
N ARG A 81 0.43 -7.20 -28.03
CA ARG A 81 -0.22 -5.93 -28.45
C ARG A 81 -1.36 -5.51 -27.54
N HIS A 82 -2.03 -6.48 -26.92
CA HIS A 82 -3.17 -6.28 -26.05
C HIS A 82 -2.86 -6.70 -24.61
N LEU A 83 -3.55 -6.09 -23.63
CA LEU A 83 -3.30 -6.35 -22.22
C LEU A 83 -3.52 -7.81 -21.83
N ASP A 84 -4.50 -8.48 -22.45
CA ASP A 84 -4.80 -9.89 -22.18
C ASP A 84 -3.69 -10.86 -22.63
N GLU A 85 -2.83 -10.42 -23.56
CA GLU A 85 -1.67 -11.18 -24.00
C GLU A 85 -0.50 -11.12 -23.02
N LEU A 86 -0.49 -10.10 -22.13
CA LEU A 86 0.57 -9.93 -21.13
C LEU A 86 0.73 -11.17 -20.23
N ARG A 87 -0.36 -11.91 -19.99
CA ARG A 87 -0.33 -13.21 -19.26
C ARG A 87 0.56 -14.29 -19.89
N LYS A 88 0.95 -14.15 -21.17
CA LYS A 88 1.92 -15.06 -21.82
C LYS A 88 3.34 -14.87 -21.27
N VAL A 89 3.62 -13.70 -20.69
CA VAL A 89 4.90 -13.41 -20.02
C VAL A 89 4.90 -14.09 -18.64
N PRO A 90 5.90 -14.92 -18.30
CA PRO A 90 5.99 -15.54 -16.99
C PRO A 90 5.95 -14.51 -15.86
N LEU A 91 5.43 -14.90 -14.69
CA LEU A 91 5.45 -14.04 -13.50
C LEU A 91 6.88 -13.77 -13.04
N LEU A 92 7.17 -12.56 -12.62
CA LEU A 92 8.41 -12.19 -11.95
C LEU A 92 8.22 -12.33 -10.45
N THR A 93 8.82 -13.35 -9.85
CA THR A 93 8.75 -13.53 -8.41
C THR A 93 9.71 -12.59 -7.67
N ARG A 94 9.49 -12.41 -6.36
CA ARG A 94 10.38 -11.62 -5.51
C ARG A 94 11.81 -12.16 -5.48
N ASP A 95 11.95 -13.49 -5.41
CA ASP A 95 13.26 -14.15 -5.36
C ASP A 95 14.01 -13.97 -6.69
N GLU A 96 13.34 -14.19 -7.81
CA GLU A 96 13.90 -13.92 -9.13
C GLU A 96 14.29 -12.46 -9.30
N ALA A 97 13.44 -11.53 -8.86
CA ALA A 97 13.73 -10.09 -8.91
C ALA A 97 14.95 -9.70 -8.06
N THR A 98 15.18 -10.40 -6.94
CA THR A 98 16.35 -10.20 -6.07
C THR A 98 17.60 -10.76 -6.69
N LEU A 99 17.56 -12.01 -7.15
CA LEU A 99 18.72 -12.69 -7.75
C LEU A 99 19.17 -12.01 -9.05
N ALA A 100 18.24 -11.53 -9.85
CA ALA A 100 18.51 -10.90 -11.13
C ALA A 100 18.67 -9.38 -11.06
N PHE A 101 18.90 -8.78 -9.88
CA PHE A 101 18.85 -7.32 -9.69
C PHE A 101 19.72 -6.56 -10.71
N GLU A 102 20.99 -6.93 -10.88
CA GLU A 102 21.88 -6.26 -11.84
C GLU A 102 21.47 -6.51 -13.30
N ALA A 103 21.05 -7.72 -13.66
CA ALA A 103 20.61 -8.08 -15.00
C ALA A 103 19.25 -7.43 -15.38
N ARG A 104 18.49 -6.96 -14.38
CA ARG A 104 17.25 -6.21 -14.58
C ARG A 104 17.46 -4.72 -14.82
N LYS A 105 18.65 -4.18 -14.56
CA LYS A 105 18.97 -2.80 -14.88
C LYS A 105 19.12 -2.60 -16.38
N SER A 106 18.64 -1.47 -16.86
CA SER A 106 18.88 -1.03 -18.25
C SER A 106 20.37 -0.84 -18.50
N SER A 107 20.90 -1.41 -19.58
CA SER A 107 22.32 -1.41 -19.88
C SER A 107 22.74 -0.12 -20.56
N GLU A 108 22.50 0.16 -21.77
CA GLU A 108 23.05 1.28 -22.53
C GLU A 108 21.97 2.24 -23.08
N PRO A 109 21.90 3.49 -22.61
CA PRO A 109 22.60 4.03 -21.44
C PRO A 109 22.02 3.50 -20.12
N PRO A 110 22.79 3.43 -19.02
CA PRO A 110 22.26 3.05 -17.72
C PRO A 110 21.28 4.13 -17.23
N LEU A 111 20.04 3.74 -17.01
CA LEU A 111 18.97 4.65 -16.57
C LEU A 111 18.63 4.51 -15.09
N ALA A 112 18.92 3.35 -14.48
CA ALA A 112 18.64 3.10 -13.07
C ALA A 112 19.56 3.93 -12.19
N ASP A 113 19.08 5.05 -11.68
CA ASP A 113 19.86 6.01 -10.88
C ASP A 113 19.31 6.24 -9.46
N ILE A 114 18.25 5.53 -9.09
CA ILE A 114 17.64 5.60 -7.75
C ILE A 114 17.49 4.18 -7.21
N ASP A 115 18.43 3.79 -6.35
CA ASP A 115 18.36 2.51 -5.66
C ASP A 115 17.54 2.62 -4.37
N LYS A 116 16.73 1.61 -4.08
CA LYS A 116 15.88 1.48 -2.89
C LYS A 116 15.91 0.05 -2.38
N SER A 117 15.49 -0.13 -1.13
CA SER A 117 15.26 -1.45 -0.56
C SER A 117 13.98 -1.50 0.25
N THR A 118 13.36 -2.66 0.31
CA THR A 118 12.24 -2.91 1.23
C THR A 118 12.76 -3.25 2.62
N SER A 119 11.89 -3.13 3.64
CA SER A 119 12.26 -3.47 5.02
C SER A 119 12.42 -4.97 5.29
N GLY A 120 12.10 -5.84 4.32
CA GLY A 120 12.33 -7.28 4.39
C GLY A 120 11.64 -8.00 5.54
N THR A 121 10.32 -7.99 5.59
CA THR A 121 9.53 -8.73 6.60
C THR A 121 9.76 -10.25 6.56
N THR A 122 10.38 -10.78 5.49
CA THR A 122 10.74 -12.19 5.30
C THR A 122 12.24 -12.46 5.51
N GLY A 123 13.00 -11.52 6.07
CA GLY A 123 14.43 -11.68 6.39
C GLY A 123 15.40 -11.16 5.35
N GLN A 124 15.05 -11.11 4.07
CA GLN A 124 15.90 -10.51 3.04
C GLN A 124 15.22 -9.29 2.40
N PRO A 125 15.84 -8.09 2.45
CA PRO A 125 15.34 -6.91 1.75
C PRO A 125 15.40 -7.12 0.24
N LEU A 126 14.30 -6.82 -0.47
CA LEU A 126 14.37 -6.67 -1.91
C LEU A 126 15.04 -5.35 -2.25
N VAL A 127 16.16 -5.41 -2.95
CA VAL A 127 16.78 -4.24 -3.56
C VAL A 127 16.19 -4.04 -4.95
N PHE A 128 15.81 -2.81 -5.27
CA PHE A 128 15.24 -2.45 -6.56
C PHE A 128 15.69 -1.06 -6.99
N ALA A 129 15.57 -0.77 -8.26
CA ALA A 129 15.97 0.52 -8.80
C ALA A 129 14.92 1.07 -9.76
N TYR A 130 14.94 2.37 -9.96
CA TYR A 130 14.15 3.04 -10.97
C TYR A 130 14.84 4.32 -11.47
N ASP A 131 14.38 4.83 -12.58
CA ASP A 131 14.88 6.06 -13.17
C ASP A 131 14.11 7.29 -12.66
N ARG A 132 14.64 8.49 -12.95
CA ARG A 132 14.00 9.75 -12.56
C ARG A 132 12.68 10.00 -13.25
N GLY A 133 12.48 9.51 -14.46
CA GLY A 133 11.21 9.59 -15.15
C GLY A 133 10.13 8.88 -14.36
N SER A 134 10.40 7.65 -13.93
CA SER A 134 9.53 6.89 -13.05
C SER A 134 9.25 7.61 -11.73
N GLU A 135 10.26 8.23 -11.09
CA GLU A 135 10.06 9.02 -9.87
C GLU A 135 9.02 10.14 -10.07
N TYR A 136 9.08 10.83 -11.20
CA TYR A 136 8.14 11.94 -11.48
C TYR A 136 6.71 11.45 -11.69
N TRP A 137 6.53 10.32 -12.37
CA TRP A 137 5.22 9.67 -12.50
C TRP A 137 4.67 9.21 -11.14
N ARG A 138 5.49 8.54 -10.33
CA ARG A 138 5.14 8.09 -8.98
C ARG A 138 4.67 9.24 -8.10
N GLN A 139 5.38 10.37 -8.13
CA GLN A 139 4.98 11.57 -7.37
C GLN A 139 3.67 12.17 -7.89
N ALA A 140 3.45 12.22 -9.20
CA ALA A 140 2.22 12.72 -9.79
C ALA A 140 1.01 11.83 -9.42
N VAL A 141 1.16 10.52 -9.52
CA VAL A 141 0.13 9.54 -9.12
C VAL A 141 -0.23 9.69 -7.64
N LYS A 142 0.78 9.82 -6.77
CA LYS A 142 0.55 10.07 -5.33
C LYS A 142 -0.24 11.36 -5.10
N LEU A 143 0.15 12.45 -5.75
CA LEU A 143 -0.54 13.74 -5.60
C LEU A 143 -1.99 13.67 -6.07
N ARG A 144 -2.28 12.97 -7.18
CA ARG A 144 -3.65 12.75 -7.63
C ARG A 144 -4.46 11.93 -6.62
N GLY A 145 -3.95 10.77 -6.20
CA GLY A 145 -4.65 9.89 -5.26
C GLY A 145 -4.92 10.57 -3.91
N TYR A 146 -3.95 11.29 -3.38
CA TYR A 146 -4.13 12.08 -2.16
C TYR A 146 -5.07 13.29 -2.38
N GLY A 147 -5.07 13.82 -3.60
CA GLY A 147 -5.98 14.90 -4.01
C GLY A 147 -7.46 14.52 -3.91
N TRP A 148 -7.80 13.24 -4.09
CA TRP A 148 -9.17 12.76 -3.91
C TRP A 148 -9.64 12.84 -2.45
N ALA A 149 -8.72 12.77 -1.49
CA ALA A 149 -8.96 13.03 -0.08
C ALA A 149 -8.88 14.54 0.28
N GLY A 150 -8.76 15.43 -0.70
CA GLY A 150 -8.68 16.87 -0.50
C GLY A 150 -7.27 17.40 -0.20
N TYR A 151 -6.23 16.56 -0.17
CA TYR A 151 -4.84 17.01 0.02
C TYR A 151 -4.35 17.78 -1.19
N GLN A 152 -3.72 18.91 -0.94
CA GLN A 152 -3.03 19.70 -1.98
C GLN A 152 -1.61 20.07 -1.52
N PRO A 153 -0.63 20.15 -2.44
CA PRO A 153 0.72 20.61 -2.12
C PRO A 153 0.72 21.97 -1.40
N GLY A 154 1.47 22.08 -0.31
CA GLY A 154 1.52 23.30 0.52
C GLY A 154 0.42 23.40 1.57
N ASP A 155 -0.50 22.46 1.65
CA ASP A 155 -1.40 22.34 2.79
C ASP A 155 -0.62 21.93 4.04
N ARG A 156 -1.08 22.42 5.19
CA ARG A 156 -0.53 21.95 6.47
C ARG A 156 -0.91 20.49 6.66
N SER A 157 0.05 19.60 6.58
CA SER A 157 -0.15 18.17 6.76
C SER A 157 0.64 17.63 7.95
N LEU A 158 0.01 16.73 8.70
CA LEU A 158 0.66 15.96 9.75
C LEU A 158 0.82 14.53 9.27
N HIS A 159 2.06 14.04 9.26
CA HIS A 159 2.40 12.69 8.86
C HIS A 159 2.77 11.90 10.11
N PHE A 160 1.86 11.08 10.60
CA PHE A 160 2.11 10.12 11.67
C PHE A 160 2.63 8.83 11.02
N TRP A 161 3.94 8.81 10.76
CA TRP A 161 4.51 7.95 9.73
C TRP A 161 5.94 7.52 10.01
N GLY A 162 6.22 6.23 9.75
CA GLY A 162 7.56 5.68 9.75
C GLY A 162 8.23 5.61 11.10
N SER A 163 9.51 5.28 11.07
CA SER A 163 10.44 5.31 12.20
C SER A 163 11.62 6.21 11.87
N PRO A 164 12.28 6.81 12.87
CA PRO A 164 13.49 7.56 12.63
C PRO A 164 14.57 6.64 12.05
N PRO A 165 15.46 7.16 11.18
CA PRO A 165 16.58 6.38 10.68
C PRO A 165 17.52 6.01 11.83
N LEU A 166 18.10 4.80 11.79
CA LEU A 166 19.07 4.31 12.79
C LEU A 166 20.25 5.27 12.99
N ALA A 167 20.68 5.95 11.93
CA ALA A 167 21.70 6.99 11.98
C ALA A 167 21.14 8.29 11.40
N PRO A 168 21.24 9.41 12.12
CA PRO A 168 20.79 10.69 11.59
C PRO A 168 21.63 11.09 10.38
N PRO A 169 21.02 11.66 9.32
CA PRO A 169 21.77 12.13 8.18
C PRO A 169 22.71 13.29 8.55
N PRO A 170 23.78 13.54 7.76
CA PRO A 170 24.69 14.67 7.98
C PRO A 170 23.95 16.00 8.16
N LEU A 171 24.50 16.91 8.97
CA LEU A 171 23.85 18.15 9.38
C LEU A 171 23.29 18.96 8.21
N LEU A 172 24.07 19.14 7.13
CA LEU A 172 23.62 19.87 5.93
C LEU A 172 22.42 19.20 5.24
N LYS A 173 22.44 17.88 5.16
CA LYS A 173 21.32 17.11 4.59
C LYS A 173 20.06 17.23 5.48
N ARG A 174 20.27 17.19 6.79
CA ARG A 174 19.20 17.36 7.80
C ARG A 174 18.58 18.76 7.72
N ALA A 175 19.40 19.80 7.64
CA ALA A 175 18.92 21.18 7.48
C ALA A 175 18.12 21.35 6.19
N LYS A 176 18.60 20.79 5.07
CA LYS A 176 17.89 20.81 3.78
C LYS A 176 16.55 20.10 3.85
N ILE A 177 16.47 18.91 4.47
CA ILE A 177 15.22 18.16 4.66
C ILE A 177 14.25 18.96 5.54
N SER A 178 14.73 19.55 6.64
CA SER A 178 13.90 20.36 7.54
C SER A 178 13.35 21.61 6.85
N LEU A 179 14.15 22.25 6.01
CA LEU A 179 13.71 23.39 5.21
C LEU A 179 12.66 22.99 4.16
N ASP A 180 12.87 21.87 3.47
CA ASP A 180 11.90 21.35 2.49
C ASP A 180 10.54 21.05 3.17
N HIS A 181 10.56 20.36 4.30
CA HIS A 181 9.35 20.10 5.09
C HIS A 181 8.67 21.40 5.58
N LEU A 182 9.45 22.38 6.02
CA LEU A 182 8.91 23.67 6.46
C LEU A 182 8.22 24.42 5.32
N VAL A 183 8.87 24.48 4.15
CA VAL A 183 8.32 25.14 2.96
C VAL A 183 7.07 24.42 2.44
N ARG A 184 7.06 23.09 2.50
CA ARG A 184 5.88 22.27 2.13
C ARG A 184 4.81 22.22 3.21
N ARG A 185 5.12 22.72 4.42
CA ARG A 185 4.24 22.68 5.61
C ARG A 185 3.88 21.26 6.04
N GLU A 186 4.78 20.31 5.78
CA GLU A 186 4.68 18.92 6.17
C GLU A 186 5.34 18.69 7.53
N ARG A 187 4.65 18.08 8.46
CA ARG A 187 5.20 17.71 9.77
C ARG A 187 5.18 16.19 9.92
N PHE A 188 6.37 15.62 10.05
CA PHE A 188 6.53 14.19 10.30
C PHE A 188 6.67 13.93 11.80
N VAL A 189 5.96 12.91 12.27
CA VAL A 189 6.01 12.38 13.64
C VAL A 189 6.17 10.86 13.53
N ASP A 190 7.11 10.35 14.30
CA ASP A 190 7.34 8.91 14.41
C ASP A 190 6.10 8.20 14.98
N CYS A 191 5.62 7.17 14.29
CA CYS A 191 4.46 6.39 14.69
C CYS A 191 4.82 5.06 15.37
N THR A 192 6.09 4.80 15.65
CA THR A 192 6.53 3.59 16.34
C THR A 192 6.36 3.68 17.86
N ASP A 193 6.54 4.88 18.43
CA ASP A 193 6.19 5.16 19.84
C ASP A 193 4.69 5.52 19.91
N ARG A 194 3.90 4.64 20.53
CA ARG A 194 2.45 4.76 20.70
C ARG A 194 2.06 4.79 22.19
N SER A 195 3.01 5.11 23.06
CA SER A 195 2.73 5.37 24.47
C SER A 195 1.71 6.49 24.64
N GLU A 196 0.99 6.51 25.75
CA GLU A 196 -0.01 7.56 26.02
C GLU A 196 0.60 8.97 25.93
N GLU A 197 1.82 9.14 26.46
CA GLU A 197 2.55 10.40 26.39
C GLU A 197 2.94 10.77 24.96
N ALA A 198 3.27 9.78 24.09
CA ALA A 198 3.56 10.04 22.69
C ALA A 198 2.29 10.47 21.94
N LEU A 199 1.17 9.78 22.17
CA LEU A 199 -0.11 10.12 21.57
C LEU A 199 -0.61 11.49 22.05
N ASP A 200 -0.42 11.85 23.33
CA ASP A 200 -0.72 13.19 23.84
C ASP A 200 0.11 14.28 23.12
N ARG A 201 1.40 14.03 22.89
CA ARG A 201 2.24 14.93 22.10
C ARG A 201 1.71 15.12 20.68
N VAL A 202 1.18 14.08 20.05
CA VAL A 202 0.55 14.18 18.72
C VAL A 202 -0.73 15.02 18.79
N VAL A 203 -1.57 14.81 19.80
CA VAL A 203 -2.77 15.63 20.04
C VAL A 203 -2.42 17.10 20.19
N GLN A 204 -1.39 17.45 20.98
CA GLN A 204 -0.93 18.84 21.13
C GLN A 204 -0.40 19.42 19.81
N LEU A 205 0.26 18.60 18.97
CA LEU A 205 0.69 19.03 17.64
C LEU A 205 -0.49 19.32 16.73
N ILE A 206 -1.54 18.48 16.75
CA ILE A 206 -2.78 18.71 15.97
C ILE A 206 -3.41 20.05 16.37
N ARG A 207 -3.55 20.32 17.66
CA ARG A 207 -4.08 21.60 18.19
C ARG A 207 -3.25 22.80 17.74
N LYS A 208 -1.92 22.69 17.84
CA LYS A 208 -0.99 23.76 17.49
C LYS A 208 -0.93 24.04 15.99
N GLN A 209 -0.88 22.97 15.18
CA GLN A 209 -0.65 23.11 13.74
C GLN A 209 -1.94 23.23 12.93
N ARG A 210 -3.04 22.72 13.47
CA ARG A 210 -4.33 22.66 12.79
C ARG A 210 -4.16 22.13 11.35
N PRO A 211 -3.70 20.86 11.19
CA PRO A 211 -3.46 20.30 9.89
C PRO A 211 -4.76 20.23 9.09
N LYS A 212 -4.66 20.40 7.78
CA LYS A 212 -5.78 20.20 6.84
C LYS A 212 -5.96 18.72 6.47
N VAL A 213 -4.93 17.91 6.70
CA VAL A 213 -4.95 16.49 6.44
C VAL A 213 -3.99 15.78 7.38
N LEU A 214 -4.38 14.60 7.82
CA LEU A 214 -3.55 13.66 8.57
C LEU A 214 -3.23 12.45 7.68
N LEU A 215 -1.94 12.20 7.45
CA LEU A 215 -1.48 10.98 6.80
C LEU A 215 -0.92 10.04 7.86
N CYS A 216 -1.34 8.78 7.87
CA CYS A 216 -0.90 7.84 8.90
C CYS A 216 -0.80 6.41 8.39
N TYR A 217 -0.01 5.60 9.10
CA TYR A 217 -0.19 4.16 9.03
C TYR A 217 -1.55 3.82 9.64
N ALA A 218 -2.28 2.88 9.01
CA ALA A 218 -3.66 2.60 9.39
C ALA A 218 -3.79 2.25 10.88
N GLN A 219 -2.94 1.35 11.39
CA GLN A 219 -2.97 0.96 12.81
C GLN A 219 -2.57 2.09 13.75
N ALA A 220 -1.51 2.83 13.42
CA ALA A 220 -1.07 3.96 14.23
C ALA A 220 -2.13 5.06 14.30
N GLY A 221 -2.78 5.36 13.16
CA GLY A 221 -3.90 6.31 13.11
C GLY A 221 -5.11 5.85 13.91
N ALA A 222 -5.41 4.54 13.90
CA ALA A 222 -6.48 3.96 14.69
C ALA A 222 -6.21 4.05 16.19
N GLU A 223 -4.98 3.79 16.64
CA GLU A 223 -4.59 3.93 18.04
C GLU A 223 -4.67 5.39 18.51
N LEU A 224 -4.18 6.33 17.70
CA LEU A 224 -4.33 7.76 17.95
C LEU A 224 -5.82 8.15 18.06
N ALA A 225 -6.67 7.63 17.17
CA ALA A 225 -8.10 7.89 17.18
C ALA A 225 -8.78 7.34 18.43
N ARG A 226 -8.44 6.11 18.86
CA ARG A 226 -8.95 5.52 20.10
C ARG A 226 -8.51 6.33 21.32
N HIS A 227 -7.27 6.81 21.36
CA HIS A 227 -6.77 7.67 22.43
C HIS A 227 -7.55 9.00 22.48
N VAL A 228 -7.78 9.66 21.34
CA VAL A 228 -8.59 10.87 21.23
C VAL A 228 -10.01 10.65 21.73
N ASN A 229 -10.66 9.53 21.30
CA ASN A 229 -12.02 9.19 21.70
C ASN A 229 -12.11 8.90 23.21
N ARG A 230 -11.15 8.16 23.77
CA ARG A 230 -11.11 7.80 25.20
C ARG A 230 -10.90 9.03 26.08
N THR A 231 -10.04 9.94 25.68
CA THR A 231 -9.70 11.15 26.47
C THR A 231 -10.63 12.32 26.21
N GLY A 232 -11.53 12.24 25.23
CA GLY A 232 -12.38 13.35 24.82
C GLY A 232 -11.60 14.55 24.28
N ALA A 233 -10.39 14.31 23.74
CA ALA A 233 -9.44 15.36 23.40
C ALA A 233 -9.81 16.14 22.13
N ARG A 234 -10.82 15.74 21.37
CA ARG A 234 -11.23 16.38 20.13
C ARG A 234 -11.79 17.78 20.38
N ASP A 235 -11.04 18.80 19.94
CA ASP A 235 -11.44 20.22 19.98
C ASP A 235 -11.13 20.93 18.64
N TRP A 236 -11.07 20.15 17.55
CA TRP A 236 -10.76 20.60 16.20
C TRP A 236 -11.89 20.25 15.22
N PRO A 237 -12.01 21.00 14.10
CA PRO A 237 -12.94 20.65 13.03
C PRO A 237 -12.53 19.35 12.35
N ASP A 238 -13.38 18.82 11.46
CA ASP A 238 -13.07 17.62 10.69
C ASP A 238 -11.72 17.75 9.98
N ILE A 239 -10.91 16.70 10.12
CA ILE A 239 -9.58 16.57 9.49
C ILE A 239 -9.60 15.32 8.63
N PRO A 240 -9.57 15.43 7.30
CA PRO A 240 -9.43 14.28 6.42
C PRO A 240 -8.21 13.42 6.78
N ILE A 241 -8.40 12.09 6.77
CA ILE A 241 -7.33 11.12 7.04
C ILE A 241 -7.03 10.37 5.76
N ILE A 242 -5.74 10.21 5.46
CA ILE A 242 -5.23 9.30 4.44
C ILE A 242 -4.49 8.18 5.17
N ALA A 243 -5.14 7.02 5.26
CA ALA A 243 -4.58 5.81 5.85
C ALA A 243 -3.83 5.00 4.79
N ALA A 244 -2.65 4.50 5.15
CA ALA A 244 -1.79 3.76 4.22
C ALA A 244 -0.94 2.71 4.92
N ALA A 245 -0.14 1.98 4.13
CA ALA A 245 0.88 1.02 4.53
C ALA A 245 0.38 -0.28 5.17
N GLU A 246 -0.82 -0.29 5.68
CA GLU A 246 -1.48 -1.43 6.34
C GLU A 246 -2.96 -1.43 5.95
N LYS A 247 -3.63 -2.58 6.09
CA LYS A 247 -5.07 -2.65 5.85
C LYS A 247 -5.83 -1.77 6.85
N LEU A 248 -6.78 -1.00 6.35
CA LEU A 248 -7.71 -0.24 7.17
C LEU A 248 -8.95 -1.10 7.46
N PHE A 249 -9.07 -1.56 8.72
CA PHE A 249 -10.24 -2.32 9.16
C PHE A 249 -11.43 -1.40 9.45
N GLU A 250 -12.66 -1.94 9.36
CA GLU A 250 -13.87 -1.15 9.52
C GLU A 250 -14.00 -0.53 10.91
N ASN A 251 -13.62 -1.25 11.97
CA ASN A 251 -13.58 -0.72 13.33
C ASN A 251 -12.52 0.37 13.53
N ASP A 252 -11.40 0.30 12.80
CA ASP A 252 -10.36 1.32 12.81
C ASP A 252 -10.84 2.58 12.09
N ARG A 253 -11.49 2.40 10.93
CA ARG A 253 -12.15 3.48 10.20
C ARG A 253 -13.21 4.16 11.08
N ALA A 254 -14.05 3.39 11.76
CA ALA A 254 -15.06 3.94 12.66
C ALA A 254 -14.47 4.76 13.82
N ALA A 255 -13.36 4.27 14.42
CA ALA A 255 -12.65 5.02 15.45
C ALA A 255 -12.08 6.34 14.91
N MET A 256 -11.50 6.33 13.70
CA MET A 256 -10.98 7.54 13.04
C MET A 256 -12.09 8.52 12.69
N VAL A 257 -13.22 8.04 12.18
CA VAL A 257 -14.40 8.87 11.89
C VAL A 257 -14.89 9.58 13.16
N SER A 258 -14.96 8.89 14.28
CA SER A 258 -15.36 9.48 15.56
C SER A 258 -14.38 10.57 16.03
N ALA A 259 -13.06 10.34 15.89
CA ALA A 259 -12.02 11.25 16.38
C ALA A 259 -11.78 12.44 15.45
N PHE A 260 -11.90 12.29 14.13
CA PHE A 260 -11.42 13.25 13.15
C PHE A 260 -12.48 13.71 12.14
N GLY A 261 -13.59 13.02 12.02
CA GLY A 261 -14.65 13.31 11.05
C GLY A 261 -14.77 12.26 9.95
N PRO A 262 -15.79 12.36 9.08
CA PRO A 262 -16.19 11.29 8.16
C PRO A 262 -15.20 11.02 7.00
N ALA A 263 -14.30 11.95 6.72
CA ALA A 263 -13.40 11.91 5.58
C ALA A 263 -12.16 11.03 5.87
N VAL A 264 -12.34 9.70 5.89
CA VAL A 264 -11.25 8.73 6.07
C VAL A 264 -11.06 7.94 4.78
N PHE A 265 -9.89 8.05 4.18
CA PHE A 265 -9.55 7.48 2.87
C PHE A 265 -8.46 6.41 3.01
N GLU A 266 -8.65 5.30 2.36
CA GLU A 266 -7.66 4.23 2.28
C GLU A 266 -6.79 4.37 1.03
N THR A 267 -5.50 4.03 1.15
CA THR A 267 -4.58 3.95 0.02
C THR A 267 -3.80 2.65 0.07
N TYR A 268 -3.57 2.08 -1.10
CA TYR A 268 -2.78 0.87 -1.29
C TYR A 268 -1.56 1.15 -2.15
N GLY A 269 -0.43 0.66 -1.70
CA GLY A 269 0.83 0.75 -2.42
C GLY A 269 1.97 0.06 -1.69
N ASN A 270 3.09 -0.05 -2.37
CA ASN A 270 4.32 -0.63 -1.84
C ASN A 270 5.53 0.24 -2.18
N ARG A 271 6.69 -0.13 -1.71
CA ARG A 271 7.91 0.64 -1.97
C ARG A 271 8.39 0.51 -3.41
N GLU A 272 8.10 -0.63 -4.05
CA GLU A 272 8.54 -1.00 -5.39
C GLU A 272 7.93 -0.10 -6.47
N VAL A 273 6.61 0.19 -6.36
CA VAL A 273 5.88 0.96 -7.38
C VAL A 273 5.12 2.17 -6.82
N MET A 274 5.23 2.44 -5.53
CA MET A 274 4.59 3.52 -4.75
C MET A 274 3.07 3.33 -4.65
N LEU A 275 2.24 4.22 -5.18
CA LEU A 275 0.79 4.19 -5.05
C LEU A 275 0.17 3.34 -6.16
N ILE A 276 -0.40 2.20 -5.79
CA ILE A 276 -1.09 1.28 -6.70
C ILE A 276 -2.56 1.72 -6.84
N ALA A 277 -3.22 2.00 -5.72
CA ALA A 277 -4.62 2.39 -5.70
C ALA A 277 -4.93 3.37 -4.57
N ALA A 278 -6.01 4.14 -4.71
CA ALA A 278 -6.50 5.06 -3.70
C ALA A 278 -8.03 5.17 -3.73
N GLU A 279 -8.61 5.36 -2.57
CA GLU A 279 -10.03 5.61 -2.38
C GLU A 279 -10.39 7.02 -2.81
N CYS A 280 -11.55 7.20 -3.45
CA CYS A 280 -12.09 8.48 -3.82
C CYS A 280 -13.23 8.91 -2.88
N GLU A 281 -13.79 10.09 -3.11
CA GLU A 281 -14.89 10.70 -2.35
C GLU A 281 -16.16 9.85 -2.27
N ALA A 282 -16.33 8.85 -3.15
CA ALA A 282 -17.49 7.95 -3.13
C ALA A 282 -17.33 6.77 -2.16
N HIS A 283 -16.13 6.51 -1.64
CA HIS A 283 -15.81 5.40 -0.73
C HIS A 283 -16.30 4.02 -1.22
N GLN A 284 -16.17 3.77 -2.54
CA GLN A 284 -16.61 2.52 -3.18
C GLN A 284 -15.43 1.72 -3.72
N GLY A 285 -14.47 1.40 -2.87
CA GLY A 285 -13.23 0.73 -3.24
C GLY A 285 -12.13 1.69 -3.71
N LEU A 286 -10.99 1.12 -4.09
CA LEU A 286 -9.76 1.86 -4.41
C LEU A 286 -9.52 1.87 -5.91
N HIS A 287 -9.47 3.05 -6.52
CA HIS A 287 -9.15 3.23 -7.94
C HIS A 287 -7.69 2.94 -8.23
N LEU A 288 -7.42 2.07 -9.20
CA LEU A 288 -6.08 1.76 -9.67
C LEU A 288 -5.45 2.96 -10.41
N SER A 289 -4.14 3.06 -10.30
CA SER A 289 -3.35 4.06 -11.03
C SER A 289 -3.04 3.58 -12.46
N MET A 290 -4.09 3.41 -13.29
CA MET A 290 -4.04 2.74 -14.59
C MET A 290 -3.05 3.38 -15.56
N GLU A 291 -2.85 4.69 -15.49
CA GLU A 291 -1.93 5.39 -16.39
C GLU A 291 -0.45 5.11 -16.06
N ASN A 292 -0.18 4.60 -14.85
CA ASN A 292 1.17 4.29 -14.40
C ASN A 292 1.44 2.79 -14.28
N LEU A 293 0.41 2.00 -13.98
CA LEU A 293 0.52 0.57 -13.70
C LEU A 293 -0.52 -0.23 -14.49
N ILE A 294 -0.12 -1.39 -14.98
CA ILE A 294 -1.05 -2.47 -15.25
C ILE A 294 -1.10 -3.35 -14.00
N VAL A 295 -2.29 -3.57 -13.47
CA VAL A 295 -2.52 -4.42 -12.29
C VAL A 295 -3.39 -5.59 -12.70
N GLU A 296 -2.86 -6.79 -12.55
CA GLU A 296 -3.57 -8.05 -12.75
C GLU A 296 -3.85 -8.67 -11.37
N LEU A 297 -5.01 -9.32 -11.23
CA LEU A 297 -5.27 -10.21 -10.11
C LEU A 297 -5.25 -11.65 -10.64
N VAL A 298 -4.38 -12.48 -10.08
CA VAL A 298 -4.08 -13.81 -10.60
C VAL A 298 -4.37 -14.86 -9.53
N VAL A 299 -5.07 -15.92 -9.92
CA VAL A 299 -5.25 -17.13 -9.11
C VAL A 299 -4.29 -18.19 -9.62
N ARG A 300 -3.43 -18.71 -8.74
CA ARG A 300 -2.49 -19.77 -9.08
C ARG A 300 -2.96 -21.12 -8.54
N GLU A 301 -3.03 -22.11 -9.41
CA GLU A 301 -3.44 -23.49 -9.11
C GLU A 301 -2.32 -24.44 -9.56
N GLY A 302 -1.41 -24.77 -8.65
CA GLY A 302 -0.17 -25.51 -8.99
C GLY A 302 0.73 -24.66 -9.90
N ASP A 303 1.08 -25.22 -11.07
CA ASP A 303 1.90 -24.54 -12.08
C ASP A 303 1.08 -23.70 -13.08
N SER A 304 -0.25 -23.73 -12.99
CA SER A 304 -1.14 -22.94 -13.82
C SER A 304 -1.57 -21.64 -13.17
N GLU A 305 -1.84 -20.63 -13.98
CA GLU A 305 -2.39 -19.37 -13.55
C GLU A 305 -3.55 -18.92 -14.42
N ARG A 306 -4.48 -18.20 -13.81
CA ARG A 306 -5.60 -17.56 -14.52
C ARG A 306 -5.95 -16.21 -13.88
N PRO A 307 -6.60 -15.32 -14.62
CA PRO A 307 -7.18 -14.12 -14.04
C PRO A 307 -8.19 -14.47 -12.94
N ALA A 308 -8.19 -13.72 -11.86
CA ALA A 308 -9.24 -13.77 -10.86
C ALA A 308 -10.56 -13.26 -11.47
N ARG A 309 -11.67 -13.89 -11.12
CA ARG A 309 -13.01 -13.41 -11.50
C ARG A 309 -13.38 -12.18 -10.67
N PRO A 310 -14.28 -11.30 -11.15
CA PRO A 310 -14.82 -10.23 -10.34
C PRO A 310 -15.36 -10.77 -9.00
N GLY A 311 -14.95 -10.17 -7.87
CA GLY A 311 -15.28 -10.66 -6.54
C GLY A 311 -14.44 -11.81 -6.01
N GLU A 312 -13.55 -12.39 -6.81
CA GLU A 312 -12.62 -13.45 -6.40
C GLU A 312 -11.32 -12.85 -5.84
N LEU A 313 -10.76 -13.51 -4.83
CA LEU A 313 -9.44 -13.18 -4.28
C LEU A 313 -8.33 -13.60 -5.25
N GLY A 314 -7.44 -12.68 -5.57
CA GLY A 314 -6.28 -12.95 -6.42
C GLY A 314 -5.00 -12.32 -5.88
N GLU A 315 -3.86 -12.88 -6.30
CA GLU A 315 -2.54 -12.30 -6.05
C GLU A 315 -2.33 -11.09 -6.94
N VAL A 316 -1.85 -10.01 -6.35
CA VAL A 316 -1.60 -8.75 -7.07
C VAL A 316 -0.31 -8.85 -7.87
N VAL A 317 -0.43 -8.71 -9.18
CA VAL A 317 0.68 -8.67 -10.13
C VAL A 317 0.73 -7.28 -10.76
N VAL A 318 1.90 -6.66 -10.80
CA VAL A 318 2.06 -5.31 -11.35
C VAL A 318 3.07 -5.25 -12.48
N THR A 319 2.74 -4.44 -13.50
CA THR A 319 3.68 -3.97 -14.52
C THR A 319 3.81 -2.46 -14.40
N ASP A 320 5.03 -1.96 -14.12
CA ASP A 320 5.33 -0.53 -13.96
C ASP A 320 5.67 0.08 -15.32
N LEU A 321 4.70 0.79 -15.91
CA LEU A 321 4.77 1.28 -17.30
C LEU A 321 5.86 2.32 -17.55
N HIS A 322 6.30 3.02 -16.51
CA HIS A 322 7.22 4.15 -16.63
C HIS A 322 8.58 3.92 -15.96
N ASN A 323 8.88 2.72 -15.49
CA ASN A 323 10.20 2.38 -14.97
C ASN A 323 11.06 1.75 -16.06
N TYR A 324 11.82 2.57 -16.76
CA TYR A 324 12.78 2.13 -17.78
C TYR A 324 14.15 1.80 -17.19
N GLY A 325 14.43 2.20 -15.94
CA GLY A 325 15.71 1.96 -15.27
C GLY A 325 15.91 0.51 -14.87
N ALA A 326 14.93 -0.10 -14.23
CA ALA A 326 14.91 -1.51 -13.83
C ALA A 326 13.46 -2.01 -13.79
N PRO A 327 12.86 -2.32 -14.95
CA PRO A 327 11.45 -2.59 -15.08
C PRO A 327 10.94 -3.70 -14.17
N PHE A 328 9.73 -3.51 -13.65
CA PHE A 328 8.90 -4.58 -13.13
C PHE A 328 7.84 -4.95 -14.18
N ILE A 329 7.96 -6.10 -14.79
CA ILE A 329 7.00 -6.64 -15.77
C ILE A 329 6.43 -7.93 -15.21
N ARG A 330 5.13 -7.95 -14.94
CA ARG A 330 4.38 -9.01 -14.26
C ARG A 330 5.00 -9.44 -12.93
N TYR A 331 5.27 -8.47 -12.07
CA TYR A 331 5.87 -8.69 -10.76
C TYR A 331 4.81 -9.04 -9.72
N LEU A 332 5.00 -10.20 -9.06
CA LEU A 332 4.21 -10.63 -7.90
C LEU A 332 4.57 -9.78 -6.68
N THR A 333 3.65 -8.95 -6.25
CA THR A 333 3.86 -8.06 -5.08
C THR A 333 3.89 -8.81 -3.76
N GLY A 334 3.29 -10.00 -3.74
CA GLY A 334 3.03 -10.77 -2.53
C GLY A 334 1.80 -10.30 -1.77
N ASP A 335 1.00 -9.41 -2.34
CA ASP A 335 -0.25 -8.93 -1.76
C ASP A 335 -1.45 -9.62 -2.42
N LEU A 336 -2.57 -9.67 -1.69
CA LEU A 336 -3.85 -10.23 -2.12
C LEU A 336 -4.90 -9.13 -2.19
N ALA A 337 -5.72 -9.16 -3.24
CA ALA A 337 -6.80 -8.21 -3.41
C ALA A 337 -8.01 -8.83 -4.08
N VAL A 338 -9.15 -8.16 -4.00
CA VAL A 338 -10.40 -8.50 -4.67
C VAL A 338 -10.76 -7.38 -5.62
N GLN A 339 -11.05 -7.68 -6.88
CA GLN A 339 -11.51 -6.70 -7.86
C GLN A 339 -12.98 -6.34 -7.59
N HIS A 340 -13.31 -5.07 -7.75
CA HIS A 340 -14.71 -4.62 -7.65
C HIS A 340 -15.52 -5.17 -8.85
N THR A 341 -16.79 -5.52 -8.60
CA THR A 341 -17.68 -6.07 -9.63
C THR A 341 -18.19 -5.00 -10.60
N ASP A 342 -18.39 -3.77 -10.13
CA ASP A 342 -18.88 -2.67 -10.94
C ASP A 342 -17.72 -1.98 -11.68
N GLN A 343 -17.88 -1.72 -12.95
CA GLN A 343 -16.86 -1.02 -13.75
C GLN A 343 -16.81 0.48 -13.40
N ARG A 344 -17.95 1.14 -13.29
CA ARG A 344 -18.02 2.59 -13.06
C ARG A 344 -18.26 2.92 -11.60
N CYS A 345 -17.48 3.84 -11.05
CA CYS A 345 -17.69 4.40 -9.73
C CYS A 345 -18.76 5.51 -9.74
N ALA A 346 -19.48 5.69 -8.62
CA ALA A 346 -20.39 6.82 -8.43
C ALA A 346 -19.71 8.19 -8.56
N CYS A 347 -18.40 8.27 -8.34
CA CYS A 347 -17.61 9.48 -8.58
C CYS A 347 -17.48 9.87 -10.07
N GLY A 348 -17.87 8.98 -10.98
CA GLY A 348 -17.81 9.19 -12.44
C GLY A 348 -16.54 8.73 -13.12
N ARG A 349 -15.50 8.31 -12.39
CA ARG A 349 -14.25 7.77 -12.95
C ARG A 349 -14.45 6.35 -13.46
N TRP A 350 -13.75 6.03 -14.56
CA TRP A 350 -13.72 4.68 -15.15
C TRP A 350 -12.47 3.87 -14.79
N LEU A 351 -11.61 4.42 -13.95
CA LEU A 351 -10.46 3.69 -13.43
C LEU A 351 -10.93 2.41 -12.74
N THR A 352 -10.36 1.28 -13.11
CA THR A 352 -10.63 -0.02 -12.44
C THR A 352 -10.44 0.12 -10.94
N ARG A 353 -11.24 -0.63 -10.16
CA ARG A 353 -11.19 -0.55 -8.70
C ARG A 353 -10.88 -1.90 -8.08
N LEU A 354 -10.14 -1.86 -6.99
CA LEU A 354 -10.11 -2.94 -6.02
C LEU A 354 -11.28 -2.75 -5.04
N HIS A 355 -11.98 -3.82 -4.73
CA HIS A 355 -12.98 -3.84 -3.67
C HIS A 355 -12.31 -3.76 -2.30
N ALA A 356 -11.26 -4.58 -2.13
CA ALA A 356 -10.47 -4.64 -0.91
C ALA A 356 -9.04 -5.13 -1.20
N VAL A 357 -8.11 -4.72 -0.36
CA VAL A 357 -6.77 -5.31 -0.24
C VAL A 357 -6.76 -6.17 1.02
N GLU A 358 -6.49 -7.47 0.86
CA GLU A 358 -6.70 -8.46 1.93
C GLU A 358 -5.44 -8.76 2.74
N GLY A 359 -4.32 -8.10 2.43
CA GLY A 359 -3.02 -8.31 3.08
C GLY A 359 -2.06 -9.09 2.20
N ARG A 360 -1.07 -9.75 2.81
CA ARG A 360 -0.02 -10.45 2.07
C ARG A 360 -0.30 -11.94 1.94
N THR A 361 0.25 -12.56 0.89
CA THR A 361 0.26 -14.02 0.73
C THR A 361 0.96 -14.71 1.91
N THR A 362 1.97 -14.07 2.53
CA THR A 362 2.62 -14.51 3.76
C THR A 362 1.71 -14.45 5.00
N ASP A 363 0.63 -13.71 4.93
CA ASP A 363 -0.36 -13.57 5.99
C ASP A 363 -1.62 -14.42 5.69
N THR A 364 -1.51 -15.31 4.68
CA THR A 364 -2.58 -16.20 4.24
C THR A 364 -2.33 -17.59 4.77
N LEU A 365 -3.31 -18.13 5.46
CA LEU A 365 -3.30 -19.48 5.99
C LEU A 365 -3.74 -20.50 4.93
N ARG A 366 -3.48 -21.76 5.17
CA ARG A 366 -3.99 -22.86 4.35
C ARG A 366 -4.87 -23.78 5.19
N ASP A 367 -6.01 -24.20 4.62
CA ASP A 367 -6.82 -25.24 5.27
C ASP A 367 -6.20 -26.64 5.10
N GLY A 368 -6.85 -27.65 5.66
CA GLY A 368 -6.41 -29.04 5.57
C GLY A 368 -6.27 -29.56 4.12
N GLN A 369 -6.97 -28.95 3.15
CA GLN A 369 -6.91 -29.28 1.73
C GLN A 369 -5.90 -28.40 0.96
N GLY A 370 -5.22 -27.48 1.62
CA GLY A 370 -4.25 -26.58 1.01
C GLY A 370 -4.85 -25.31 0.37
N ARG A 371 -6.17 -25.08 0.49
CA ARG A 371 -6.83 -23.88 -0.04
C ARG A 371 -6.41 -22.66 0.78
N LEU A 372 -6.22 -21.52 0.12
CA LEU A 372 -5.85 -20.27 0.75
C LEU A 372 -7.01 -19.72 1.58
N ILE A 373 -6.72 -19.34 2.81
CA ILE A 373 -7.64 -18.66 3.72
C ILE A 373 -7.01 -17.34 4.11
N SER A 374 -7.72 -16.25 3.84
CA SER A 374 -7.25 -14.92 4.26
C SER A 374 -7.19 -14.83 5.77
N GLY A 375 -6.08 -14.32 6.29
CA GLY A 375 -5.93 -13.96 7.71
C GLY A 375 -6.95 -12.93 8.20
N LEU A 376 -7.62 -12.25 7.25
CA LEU A 376 -8.74 -11.34 7.53
C LEU A 376 -9.86 -12.01 8.32
N PHE A 377 -10.11 -13.31 8.12
CA PHE A 377 -11.07 -14.06 8.91
C PHE A 377 -10.86 -13.84 10.43
N PHE A 378 -9.61 -13.95 10.88
CA PHE A 378 -9.28 -13.74 12.28
C PHE A 378 -9.43 -12.27 12.70
N ASN A 379 -9.10 -11.32 11.81
CA ASN A 379 -9.28 -9.91 12.11
C ASN A 379 -10.75 -9.53 12.31
N VAL A 380 -11.64 -10.04 11.45
CA VAL A 380 -13.09 -9.83 11.58
C VAL A 380 -13.63 -10.50 12.85
N LEU A 381 -13.18 -11.73 13.11
CA LEU A 381 -13.57 -12.47 14.31
C LEU A 381 -13.18 -11.70 15.59
N PHE A 382 -11.93 -11.27 15.70
CA PHE A 382 -11.43 -10.57 16.90
C PHE A 382 -11.88 -9.11 16.98
N ALA A 383 -12.26 -8.48 15.88
CA ALA A 383 -12.92 -7.17 15.93
C ALA A 383 -14.24 -7.22 16.73
N SER A 384 -15.00 -8.32 16.59
CA SER A 384 -16.23 -8.54 17.37
C SER A 384 -15.99 -8.90 18.85
N LEU A 385 -14.74 -9.15 19.24
CA LEU A 385 -14.31 -9.58 20.57
C LEU A 385 -13.32 -8.61 21.20
N ALA A 386 -13.25 -7.37 20.73
CA ALA A 386 -12.29 -6.36 21.19
C ALA A 386 -12.43 -5.99 22.68
N ASP A 387 -13.60 -6.21 23.26
CA ASP A 387 -13.86 -6.08 24.70
C ASP A 387 -13.22 -7.21 25.53
N LYS A 388 -12.98 -8.39 24.93
CA LYS A 388 -12.46 -9.60 25.60
C LYS A 388 -11.03 -9.94 25.26
N VAL A 389 -10.56 -9.58 24.06
CA VAL A 389 -9.22 -9.86 23.57
C VAL A 389 -8.56 -8.55 23.14
N GLN A 390 -7.50 -8.17 23.83
CA GLN A 390 -6.76 -6.94 23.57
C GLN A 390 -5.91 -7.04 22.29
N GLN A 391 -5.22 -8.17 22.14
CA GLN A 391 -4.37 -8.46 20.97
C GLN A 391 -4.44 -9.94 20.65
N PHE A 392 -4.20 -10.29 19.39
CA PHE A 392 -4.09 -11.69 18.98
C PHE A 392 -3.02 -11.86 17.90
N GLN A 393 -2.52 -13.09 17.82
CA GLN A 393 -1.62 -13.53 16.75
C GLN A 393 -1.98 -14.95 16.34
N VAL A 394 -1.99 -15.19 15.03
CA VAL A 394 -2.27 -16.49 14.41
C VAL A 394 -0.99 -17.01 13.79
N VAL A 395 -0.50 -18.15 14.26
CA VAL A 395 0.73 -18.77 13.75
C VAL A 395 0.37 -20.10 13.10
N GLN A 396 0.47 -20.21 11.78
CA GLN A 396 0.36 -21.49 11.12
C GLN A 396 1.71 -22.18 11.07
N ARG A 397 1.75 -23.38 11.63
CA ARG A 397 2.93 -24.23 11.69
C ARG A 397 3.15 -24.97 10.36
N LYS A 398 4.34 -25.56 10.19
CA LYS A 398 4.68 -26.37 9.00
C LYS A 398 3.76 -27.58 8.80
N ASP A 399 3.23 -28.17 9.86
CA ASP A 399 2.23 -29.24 9.84
C ASP A 399 0.81 -28.76 9.56
N ARG A 400 0.65 -27.45 9.26
CA ARG A 400 -0.60 -26.74 9.07
C ARG A 400 -1.45 -26.51 10.32
N ALA A 401 -1.04 -26.98 11.50
CA ALA A 401 -1.71 -26.59 12.74
C ALA A 401 -1.66 -25.08 12.93
N ILE A 402 -2.68 -24.51 13.55
CA ILE A 402 -2.78 -23.08 13.82
C ILE A 402 -2.68 -22.87 15.34
N ASP A 403 -1.65 -22.13 15.76
CA ASP A 403 -1.54 -21.63 17.13
C ASP A 403 -2.17 -20.23 17.17
N LEU A 404 -3.19 -20.07 17.99
CA LEU A 404 -3.88 -18.81 18.23
C LEU A 404 -3.43 -18.26 19.59
N ARG A 405 -2.58 -17.24 19.56
CA ARG A 405 -2.07 -16.53 20.74
C ARG A 405 -2.93 -15.34 21.05
N LEU A 406 -3.42 -15.23 22.28
CA LEU A 406 -4.36 -14.20 22.69
C LEU A 406 -3.84 -13.45 23.91
N VAL A 407 -3.90 -12.12 23.87
CA VAL A 407 -3.73 -11.27 25.07
C VAL A 407 -5.13 -10.96 25.60
N PRO A 408 -5.56 -11.58 26.72
CA PRO A 408 -6.91 -11.39 27.25
C PRO A 408 -7.07 -10.04 27.94
N THR A 409 -8.30 -9.52 27.95
CA THR A 409 -8.70 -8.42 28.84
C THR A 409 -9.27 -8.99 30.16
N ALA A 410 -9.61 -8.11 31.10
CA ALA A 410 -10.30 -8.50 32.32
C ALA A 410 -11.72 -9.08 32.08
N ALA A 411 -12.30 -8.86 30.92
CA ALA A 411 -13.62 -9.40 30.53
C ALA A 411 -13.53 -10.75 29.79
N PHE A 412 -12.34 -11.31 29.67
CA PHE A 412 -12.13 -12.62 29.03
C PHE A 412 -12.79 -13.73 29.86
N ASP A 413 -13.43 -14.70 29.20
CA ASP A 413 -14.02 -15.89 29.82
C ASP A 413 -13.57 -17.18 29.13
N ASP A 414 -13.39 -18.27 29.90
CA ASP A 414 -12.92 -19.56 29.39
C ASP A 414 -13.89 -20.17 28.34
N GLY A 415 -15.17 -19.88 28.43
CA GLY A 415 -16.15 -20.32 27.45
C GLY A 415 -15.94 -19.69 26.06
N LEU A 416 -15.20 -18.57 25.99
CA LEU A 416 -14.84 -17.95 24.72
C LEU A 416 -13.88 -18.83 23.91
N LEU A 417 -12.94 -19.52 24.57
CA LEU A 417 -11.97 -20.39 23.87
C LEU A 417 -12.67 -21.51 23.11
N GLU A 418 -13.70 -22.13 23.72
CA GLU A 418 -14.42 -23.21 23.05
C GLU A 418 -15.26 -22.70 21.86
N ARG A 419 -15.95 -21.55 22.03
CA ARG A 419 -16.66 -20.90 20.90
C ARG A 419 -15.71 -20.51 19.76
N LEU A 420 -14.51 -20.02 20.07
CA LEU A 420 -13.48 -19.72 19.07
C LEU A 420 -13.04 -20.98 18.33
N ARG A 421 -12.79 -22.07 19.06
CA ARG A 421 -12.41 -23.36 18.45
C ARG A 421 -13.50 -23.90 17.52
N GLU A 422 -14.74 -23.89 17.96
CA GLU A 422 -15.88 -24.33 17.13
C GLU A 422 -16.03 -23.48 15.87
N HIS A 423 -15.97 -22.15 16.02
CA HIS A 423 -16.09 -21.22 14.90
C HIS A 423 -14.94 -21.39 13.90
N CYS A 424 -13.71 -21.51 14.37
CA CYS A 424 -12.55 -21.73 13.50
C CYS A 424 -12.61 -23.10 12.79
N ARG A 425 -13.02 -24.16 13.49
CA ARG A 425 -13.19 -25.49 12.85
C ARG A 425 -14.22 -25.48 11.72
N ALA A 426 -15.29 -24.69 11.85
CA ALA A 426 -16.30 -24.57 10.82
C ALA A 426 -15.78 -23.82 9.59
N GLN A 427 -14.93 -22.82 9.78
CA GLN A 427 -14.41 -21.97 8.70
C GLN A 427 -13.10 -22.48 8.08
N ILE A 428 -12.31 -23.23 8.86
CA ILE A 428 -10.99 -23.76 8.45
C ILE A 428 -10.98 -25.28 8.64
N PRO A 429 -11.69 -26.04 7.80
CA PRO A 429 -11.84 -27.47 7.99
C PRO A 429 -10.50 -28.22 7.83
N GLY A 430 -10.31 -29.26 8.65
CA GLY A 430 -9.14 -30.13 8.57
C GLY A 430 -7.84 -29.55 9.15
N VAL A 431 -7.94 -28.46 9.94
CA VAL A 431 -6.80 -27.85 10.61
C VAL A 431 -6.95 -27.99 12.14
N GLU A 432 -5.88 -28.39 12.81
CA GLU A 432 -5.81 -28.39 14.28
C GLU A 432 -5.63 -26.95 14.77
N LEU A 433 -6.51 -26.49 15.67
CA LEU A 433 -6.42 -25.20 16.32
C LEU A 433 -5.97 -25.37 17.77
N ARG A 434 -4.81 -24.78 18.10
CA ARG A 434 -4.27 -24.68 19.47
C ARG A 434 -4.43 -23.23 19.94
N THR A 435 -4.81 -23.03 21.18
CA THR A 435 -5.00 -21.70 21.76
C THR A 435 -4.06 -21.50 22.95
N GLU A 436 -3.38 -20.36 22.98
CA GLU A 436 -2.42 -19.97 24.01
C GLU A 436 -2.77 -18.58 24.53
N LEU A 437 -2.89 -18.43 25.87
CA LEU A 437 -3.03 -17.11 26.47
C LEU A 437 -1.63 -16.58 26.82
N VAL A 438 -1.32 -15.38 26.37
CA VAL A 438 -0.03 -14.71 26.57
C VAL A 438 -0.23 -13.34 27.22
N SER A 439 0.77 -12.87 27.96
CA SER A 439 0.71 -11.54 28.59
C SER A 439 0.91 -10.40 27.60
N GLU A 440 1.68 -10.64 26.54
CA GLU A 440 1.98 -9.66 25.49
C GLU A 440 2.38 -10.36 24.18
N LEU A 441 2.28 -9.65 23.08
CA LEU A 441 2.77 -10.08 21.77
C LEU A 441 3.88 -9.13 21.33
N ALA A 442 5.07 -9.69 21.06
CA ALA A 442 6.21 -8.91 20.62
C ALA A 442 6.06 -8.46 19.17
N PRO A 443 6.28 -7.16 18.86
CA PRO A 443 6.38 -6.68 17.49
C PRO A 443 7.64 -7.22 16.80
N ASP A 444 7.64 -7.23 15.47
CA ASP A 444 8.82 -7.53 14.67
C ASP A 444 9.91 -6.43 14.85
N PRO A 445 11.15 -6.66 14.38
CA PRO A 445 12.22 -5.65 14.45
C PRO A 445 11.90 -4.32 13.76
N GLY A 446 10.89 -4.28 12.89
CA GLY A 446 10.36 -3.07 12.25
C GLY A 446 9.30 -2.35 13.06
N GLY A 447 8.98 -2.82 14.27
CA GLY A 447 7.96 -2.25 15.15
C GLY A 447 6.52 -2.61 14.78
N LYS A 448 6.31 -3.60 13.88
CA LYS A 448 4.98 -4.06 13.45
C LYS A 448 4.61 -5.36 14.13
N LEU A 449 3.40 -5.42 14.68
CA LEU A 449 2.83 -6.68 15.14
C LEU A 449 2.32 -7.46 13.90
N ARG A 450 2.96 -8.59 13.61
CA ARG A 450 2.44 -9.51 12.59
C ARG A 450 1.30 -10.32 13.18
N VAL A 451 0.10 -10.01 12.76
CA VAL A 451 -1.13 -10.66 13.24
C VAL A 451 -1.23 -12.09 12.73
N VAL A 452 -0.78 -12.36 11.51
CA VAL A 452 -0.71 -13.69 10.92
C VAL A 452 0.74 -14.00 10.58
N VAL A 453 1.20 -15.18 10.99
CA VAL A 453 2.55 -15.70 10.73
C VAL A 453 2.41 -17.11 10.16
N VAL A 454 3.01 -17.36 9.01
CA VAL A 454 3.09 -18.71 8.42
C VAL A 454 4.55 -19.16 8.49
N GLU A 455 4.81 -20.27 9.18
CA GLU A 455 6.14 -20.86 9.23
C GLU A 455 6.48 -21.56 7.92
N SER A 456 7.57 -21.13 7.30
CA SER A 456 8.12 -21.67 6.03
C SER A 456 8.97 -22.94 6.22
#